data_833d15661c6afe022636b018334382be
#
_entry.id   833d15661c6afe022636b018334382be
#
_cell.length_a   1.000
_cell.length_b   1.000
_cell.length_c   1.000
_cell.angle_alpha   90.00
_cell.angle_beta   90.00
_cell.angle_gamma   90.00
#
_symmetry.space_group_name_H-M   'P 1'
#
loop_
_entity.id
_entity.type
_entity.pdbx_description
1 polymer ?
#
loop_
_entity_poly.entity_id
_entity_poly.type
_entity_poly.pdbx_seq_one_letter_code
_entity_poly.pdbx_strand_id
1 'polypeptide(L)'
;MVLDTAKAHTDNLETLVKHIWTTPEPPKRPENDKNNRSSERRAVELPARLTWKDQRGATRFANVVARNVSECGVYVECRSAVSIPLFRLVQFQLERDVREGDRLPAALRHGRVLSAVYRVSPPSTGEPQGFALRLMVDPRRTAAVEQTRATA
;
A
#
# COMPACT_ATOMS: atom_id res chain seq x y z
N MET A 1 10.51 -49.55 -44.78
CA MET A 1 11.65 -49.23 -43.90
C MET A 1 11.92 -47.73 -43.78
N VAL A 2 11.51 -46.93 -44.72
CA VAL A 2 11.70 -45.44 -44.63
C VAL A 2 10.72 -44.79 -43.69
N LEU A 3 9.59 -45.41 -43.39
CA LEU A 3 8.51 -44.88 -42.52
C LEU A 3 8.86 -44.91 -41.03
N ASP A 4 9.70 -45.82 -40.56
CA ASP A 4 10.08 -45.91 -39.14
C ASP A 4 11.06 -44.82 -38.74
N THR A 5 11.90 -44.35 -39.64
CA THR A 5 12.86 -43.28 -39.38
C THR A 5 12.18 -41.91 -39.24
N ALA A 6 11.11 -41.68 -40.03
CA ALA A 6 10.33 -40.45 -39.96
C ALA A 6 9.51 -40.35 -38.68
N LYS A 7 9.01 -41.47 -38.18
CA LYS A 7 8.21 -41.57 -36.96
C LYS A 7 9.05 -41.28 -35.71
N ALA A 8 10.25 -41.82 -35.67
CA ALA A 8 11.20 -41.53 -34.57
C ALA A 8 11.63 -40.06 -34.52
N HIS A 9 11.72 -39.43 -35.67
CA HIS A 9 12.09 -38.02 -35.76
C HIS A 9 10.96 -37.09 -35.27
N THR A 10 9.72 -37.45 -35.51
CA THR A 10 8.55 -36.67 -35.03
C THR A 10 8.40 -36.77 -33.52
N ASP A 11 8.61 -37.91 -32.94
CA ASP A 11 8.53 -38.11 -31.49
C ASP A 11 9.58 -37.28 -30.74
N ASN A 12 10.76 -37.12 -31.33
CA ASN A 12 11.85 -36.34 -30.74
C ASN A 12 11.56 -34.83 -30.76
N LEU A 13 10.91 -34.36 -31.82
CA LEU A 13 10.47 -32.96 -31.91
C LEU A 13 9.34 -32.62 -30.93
N GLU A 14 8.37 -33.51 -30.73
CA GLU A 14 7.33 -33.32 -29.74
C GLU A 14 7.87 -33.26 -28.30
N THR A 15 8.84 -34.09 -27.97
CA THR A 15 9.50 -34.08 -26.65
C THR A 15 10.27 -32.78 -26.45
N LEU A 16 10.95 -32.27 -27.48
CA LEU A 16 11.63 -30.98 -27.42
C LEU A 16 10.67 -29.78 -27.23
N VAL A 17 9.55 -29.79 -27.95
CA VAL A 17 8.52 -28.75 -27.86
C VAL A 17 7.87 -28.74 -26.45
N LYS A 18 7.56 -29.91 -25.92
CA LYS A 18 7.04 -30.02 -24.55
C LYS A 18 8.03 -29.47 -23.49
N HIS A 19 9.32 -29.65 -23.73
CA HIS A 19 10.36 -29.16 -22.80
C HIS A 19 10.55 -27.64 -22.85
N ILE A 20 10.36 -27.06 -24.05
CA ILE A 20 10.50 -25.60 -24.25
C ILE A 20 9.29 -24.83 -23.70
N TRP A 21 8.09 -25.42 -23.79
CA TRP A 21 6.85 -24.79 -23.34
C TRP A 21 6.45 -25.12 -21.90
N THR A 22 7.18 -25.98 -21.21
CA THR A 22 7.01 -26.15 -19.79
C THR A 22 7.61 -24.92 -19.11
N THR A 23 6.76 -23.95 -18.86
CA THR A 23 7.12 -22.81 -18.02
C THR A 23 7.71 -23.34 -16.72
N PRO A 24 8.95 -23.01 -16.38
CA PRO A 24 9.48 -23.44 -15.08
C PRO A 24 8.52 -22.98 -14.00
N GLU A 25 8.06 -23.89 -13.20
CA GLU A 25 7.22 -23.57 -12.07
C GLU A 25 7.88 -22.43 -11.28
N PRO A 26 7.22 -21.30 -11.08
CA PRO A 26 7.85 -20.21 -10.37
C PRO A 26 8.33 -20.74 -9.02
N PRO A 27 9.53 -20.38 -8.59
CA PRO A 27 10.06 -20.86 -7.34
C PRO A 27 9.02 -20.65 -6.25
N LYS A 28 8.63 -21.71 -5.58
CA LYS A 28 7.70 -21.60 -4.44
C LYS A 28 8.26 -20.57 -3.51
N ARG A 29 7.57 -19.45 -3.39
CA ARG A 29 7.95 -18.41 -2.45
C ARG A 29 8.08 -19.08 -1.08
N PRO A 30 9.18 -18.89 -0.38
CA PRO A 30 9.30 -19.42 0.97
C PRO A 30 8.11 -18.93 1.79
N GLU A 31 7.48 -19.83 2.51
CA GLU A 31 6.30 -19.54 3.32
C GLU A 31 6.48 -18.40 4.33
N ASN A 32 7.73 -17.98 4.56
CA ASN A 32 8.09 -16.85 5.40
C ASN A 32 7.87 -15.46 4.75
N ASP A 33 7.52 -15.40 3.45
CA ASP A 33 7.27 -14.12 2.77
C ASP A 33 5.98 -13.41 3.24
N LYS A 34 5.20 -14.04 4.13
CA LYS A 34 4.04 -13.38 4.72
C LYS A 34 4.39 -12.16 5.58
N ASN A 35 5.64 -11.99 5.95
CA ASN A 35 6.10 -10.91 6.82
C ASN A 35 7.14 -9.95 6.20
N ASN A 36 7.40 -10.04 4.88
CA ASN A 36 8.32 -9.12 4.21
C ASN A 36 7.70 -7.71 4.00
N ARG A 37 6.91 -7.27 4.96
CA ARG A 37 6.46 -5.89 5.05
C ARG A 37 7.50 -5.10 5.81
N SER A 38 8.02 -4.06 5.20
CA SER A 38 9.08 -3.22 5.75
C SER A 38 8.70 -2.48 7.04
N SER A 39 7.44 -2.57 7.46
CA SER A 39 6.98 -1.93 8.70
C SER A 39 5.79 -2.67 9.30
N GLU A 40 5.75 -2.72 10.61
CA GLU A 40 4.64 -3.26 11.37
C GLU A 40 3.39 -2.42 11.16
N ARG A 41 2.28 -3.07 10.85
CA ARG A 41 0.97 -2.45 10.72
C ARG A 41 0.16 -2.70 11.97
N ARG A 42 -0.44 -1.65 12.49
CA ARG A 42 -1.33 -1.73 13.63
C ARG A 42 -2.76 -1.45 13.23
N ALA A 43 -3.67 -2.32 13.63
CA ALA A 43 -5.10 -2.07 13.49
C ALA A 43 -5.53 -0.99 14.49
N VAL A 44 -6.22 0.03 13.98
CA VAL A 44 -6.70 1.16 14.76
C VAL A 44 -8.10 1.56 14.30
N GLU A 45 -8.73 2.43 15.02
CA GLU A 45 -9.96 3.10 14.62
C GLU A 45 -9.87 4.57 15.05
N LEU A 46 -9.27 5.39 14.21
CA LEU A 46 -8.94 6.77 14.54
C LEU A 46 -9.57 7.74 13.54
N PRO A 47 -10.30 8.75 14.01
CA PRO A 47 -10.84 9.79 13.16
C PRO A 47 -9.73 10.64 12.56
N ALA A 48 -9.86 10.92 11.27
CA ALA A 48 -8.86 11.65 10.50
C ALA A 48 -9.52 12.46 9.39
N ARG A 49 -8.73 13.30 8.76
CA ARG A 49 -9.14 14.11 7.61
C ARG A 49 -8.16 13.94 6.47
N LEU A 50 -8.72 13.79 5.26
CA LEU A 50 -7.98 13.93 4.01
C LEU A 50 -8.27 15.29 3.40
N THR A 51 -7.24 15.94 2.88
CA THR A 51 -7.37 17.20 2.13
C THR A 51 -6.57 17.08 0.84
N TRP A 52 -7.18 17.40 -0.29
CA TRP A 52 -6.52 17.33 -1.59
C TRP A 52 -7.03 18.45 -2.52
N LYS A 53 -6.31 18.64 -3.61
CA LYS A 53 -6.76 19.49 -4.68
C LYS A 53 -7.39 18.67 -5.81
N ASP A 54 -8.55 19.06 -6.27
CA ASP A 54 -9.22 18.44 -7.41
C ASP A 54 -8.57 18.87 -8.75
N GLN A 55 -9.12 18.40 -9.86
CA GLN A 55 -8.61 18.71 -11.20
C GLN A 55 -8.69 20.21 -11.53
N ARG A 56 -9.60 20.95 -10.89
CA ARG A 56 -9.78 22.39 -11.06
C ARG A 56 -8.91 23.22 -10.11
N GLY A 57 -8.12 22.58 -9.27
CA GLY A 57 -7.30 23.25 -8.26
C GLY A 57 -8.07 23.66 -7.01
N ALA A 58 -9.34 23.29 -6.87
CA ALA A 58 -10.11 23.54 -5.67
C ALA A 58 -9.71 22.58 -4.55
N THR A 59 -9.61 23.11 -3.35
CA THR A 59 -9.30 22.29 -2.17
C THR A 59 -10.55 21.52 -1.74
N ARG A 60 -10.40 20.20 -1.67
CA ARG A 60 -11.41 19.27 -1.18
C ARG A 60 -10.95 18.63 0.12
N PHE A 61 -11.90 18.24 0.93
CA PHE A 61 -11.63 17.50 2.15
C PHE A 61 -12.68 16.42 2.41
N ALA A 62 -12.30 15.39 3.12
CA ALA A 62 -13.21 14.34 3.59
C ALA A 62 -12.80 13.90 4.97
N ASN A 63 -13.79 13.64 5.82
CA ASN A 63 -13.57 12.98 7.09
C ASN A 63 -13.50 11.47 6.85
N VAL A 64 -12.47 10.85 7.38
CA VAL A 64 -12.17 9.42 7.21
C VAL A 64 -11.87 8.79 8.55
N VAL A 65 -11.87 7.47 8.56
CA VAL A 65 -11.43 6.68 9.72
C VAL A 65 -10.17 5.91 9.32
N ALA A 66 -9.08 6.12 10.03
CA ALA A 66 -7.87 5.33 9.86
C ALA A 66 -8.07 3.95 10.47
N ARG A 67 -7.88 2.89 9.70
CA ARG A 67 -8.07 1.50 10.12
C ARG A 67 -6.77 0.76 10.37
N ASN A 68 -5.73 1.10 9.62
CA ASN A 68 -4.40 0.55 9.80
C ASN A 68 -3.37 1.66 9.67
N VAL A 69 -2.41 1.68 10.56
CA VAL A 69 -1.31 2.64 10.55
C VAL A 69 0.04 1.92 10.62
N SER A 70 1.01 2.47 9.94
CA SER A 70 2.41 2.04 9.98
C SER A 70 3.32 3.25 9.81
N GLU A 71 4.62 3.06 9.91
CA GLU A 71 5.59 4.14 9.70
C GLU A 71 5.59 4.71 8.27
N CYS A 72 5.19 3.90 7.29
CA CYS A 72 5.21 4.29 5.87
C CYS A 72 3.84 4.39 5.22
N GLY A 73 2.76 3.98 5.87
CA GLY A 73 1.45 4.01 5.24
C GLY A 73 0.28 3.96 6.19
N VAL A 74 -0.87 4.39 5.69
CA VAL A 74 -2.13 4.38 6.41
C VAL A 74 -3.22 3.87 5.47
N TYR A 75 -4.09 3.01 5.97
CA TYR A 75 -5.33 2.66 5.29
C TYR A 75 -6.49 3.39 5.97
N VAL A 76 -7.28 4.08 5.16
CA VAL A 76 -8.42 4.86 5.63
C VAL A 76 -9.70 4.45 4.93
N GLU A 77 -10.81 4.56 5.63
CA GLU A 77 -12.16 4.36 5.10
C GLU A 77 -12.93 5.68 5.10
N CYS A 78 -13.64 5.93 4.00
CA CYS A 78 -14.48 7.10 3.83
C CYS A 78 -15.93 6.67 3.65
N ARG A 79 -16.82 7.15 4.49
CA ARG A 79 -18.26 6.84 4.40
C ARG A 79 -18.93 7.54 3.22
N SER A 80 -18.44 8.72 2.88
CA SER A 80 -18.92 9.47 1.71
C SER A 80 -18.14 9.03 0.48
N ALA A 81 -18.83 8.80 -0.63
CA ALA A 81 -18.17 8.53 -1.89
C ALA A 81 -17.40 9.77 -2.36
N VAL A 82 -16.08 9.65 -2.47
CA VAL A 82 -15.20 10.73 -2.96
C VAL A 82 -14.37 10.22 -4.12
N SER A 83 -14.05 11.10 -5.05
CA SER A 83 -13.20 10.76 -6.19
C SER A 83 -11.80 11.31 -5.97
N ILE A 84 -10.89 10.41 -5.58
CA ILE A 84 -9.47 10.72 -5.46
C ILE A 84 -8.72 9.75 -6.38
N PRO A 85 -8.10 10.26 -7.46
CA PRO A 85 -7.37 9.38 -8.39
C PRO A 85 -6.16 8.73 -7.74
N LEU A 86 -5.73 7.58 -8.28
CA LEU A 86 -4.46 6.96 -7.91
C LEU A 86 -3.31 7.95 -8.08
N PHE A 87 -2.35 7.87 -7.20
CA PHE A 87 -1.15 8.70 -7.16
C PHE A 87 -1.38 10.19 -6.89
N ARG A 88 -2.60 10.58 -6.57
CA ARG A 88 -2.89 11.94 -6.12
C ARG A 88 -2.22 12.19 -4.78
N LEU A 89 -1.58 13.34 -4.66
CA LEU A 89 -1.06 13.81 -3.38
C LEU A 89 -2.20 14.34 -2.53
N VAL A 90 -2.24 13.87 -1.31
CA VAL A 90 -3.23 14.26 -0.30
C VAL A 90 -2.52 14.61 1.00
N GLN A 91 -3.12 15.46 1.80
CA GLN A 91 -2.67 15.69 3.17
C GLN A 91 -3.52 14.83 4.11
N PHE A 92 -2.88 13.97 4.85
CA PHE A 92 -3.50 13.16 5.88
C PHE A 92 -3.25 13.80 7.26
N GLN A 93 -4.30 13.86 8.07
CA GLN A 93 -4.21 14.43 9.40
C GLN A 93 -5.13 13.67 10.35
N LEU A 94 -4.58 13.10 11.41
CA LEU A 94 -5.36 12.60 12.53
C LEU A 94 -5.99 13.75 13.31
N GLU A 95 -7.15 13.54 13.90
CA GLU A 95 -7.72 14.51 14.82
C GLU A 95 -6.81 14.75 16.03
N ARG A 96 -6.88 15.93 16.58
CA ARG A 96 -5.95 16.39 17.63
C ARG A 96 -5.94 15.47 18.84
N ASP A 97 -7.10 15.07 19.30
CA ASP A 97 -7.27 14.26 20.50
C ASP A 97 -6.64 12.87 20.42
N VAL A 98 -6.57 12.30 19.21
CA VAL A 98 -6.00 10.97 19.00
C VAL A 98 -4.52 10.97 18.65
N ARG A 99 -3.93 12.14 18.34
CA ARG A 99 -2.50 12.28 18.02
C ARG A 99 -1.58 12.10 19.21
N GLU A 100 -2.06 12.31 20.40
CA GLU A 100 -1.27 12.24 21.65
C GLU A 100 -1.01 10.81 22.14
N GLY A 101 -1.55 9.80 21.45
CA GLY A 101 -1.32 8.40 21.78
C GLY A 101 0.13 7.97 21.55
N ASP A 102 0.76 7.41 22.58
CA ASP A 102 2.16 6.96 22.55
C ASP A 102 2.43 5.81 21.56
N ARG A 103 1.37 5.19 21.05
CA ARG A 103 1.45 4.04 20.15
C ARG A 103 1.47 4.41 18.67
N LEU A 104 1.38 5.69 18.34
CA LEU A 104 1.37 6.14 16.95
C LEU A 104 2.79 6.31 16.42
N PRO A 105 3.03 6.00 15.14
CA PRO A 105 4.26 6.37 14.45
C PRO A 105 4.52 7.87 14.57
N ALA A 106 5.77 8.25 14.74
CA ALA A 106 6.18 9.65 14.96
C ALA A 106 5.66 10.59 13.85
N ALA A 107 5.65 10.15 12.60
CA ALA A 107 5.15 10.91 11.48
C ALA A 107 3.67 11.33 11.62
N LEU A 108 2.85 10.52 12.28
CA LEU A 108 1.42 10.77 12.45
C LEU A 108 1.08 11.67 13.64
N ARG A 109 2.05 11.93 14.51
CA ARG A 109 1.87 12.79 15.69
C ARG A 109 1.95 14.29 15.36
N HIS A 110 2.51 14.65 14.20
CA HIS A 110 2.89 16.01 13.85
C HIS A 110 1.92 16.72 12.88
N GLY A 111 0.62 16.56 13.04
CA GLY A 111 -0.33 17.30 12.23
C GLY A 111 -0.49 16.73 10.81
N ARG A 112 -0.36 17.57 9.80
CA ARG A 112 -0.58 17.18 8.40
C ARG A 112 0.61 16.44 7.84
N VAL A 113 0.34 15.28 7.23
CA VAL A 113 1.37 14.48 6.56
C VAL A 113 1.04 14.38 5.07
N LEU A 114 1.97 14.80 4.23
CA LEU A 114 1.84 14.62 2.79
C LEU A 114 1.89 13.14 2.47
N SER A 115 0.94 12.68 1.68
CA SER A 115 0.78 11.27 1.35
C SER A 115 0.38 11.11 -0.12
N ALA A 116 0.63 9.95 -0.70
CA ALA A 116 0.17 9.60 -2.02
C ALA A 116 -0.83 8.44 -1.94
N VAL A 117 -1.93 8.56 -2.69
CA VAL A 117 -2.90 7.47 -2.82
C VAL A 117 -2.32 6.43 -3.77
N TYR A 118 -2.04 5.23 -3.28
CA TYR A 118 -1.50 4.16 -4.13
C TYR A 118 -2.46 3.00 -4.38
N ARG A 119 -3.56 2.95 -3.65
CA ARG A 119 -4.64 1.98 -3.87
C ARG A 119 -5.98 2.57 -3.46
N VAL A 120 -6.99 2.32 -4.28
CA VAL A 120 -8.38 2.70 -4.01
C VAL A 120 -9.21 1.42 -3.98
N SER A 121 -9.96 1.22 -2.91
CA SER A 121 -10.95 0.15 -2.80
C SER A 121 -12.33 0.78 -2.99
N PRO A 122 -13.07 0.41 -4.05
CA PRO A 122 -14.38 0.98 -4.29
C PRO A 122 -15.38 0.57 -3.19
N PRO A 123 -16.41 1.39 -2.92
CA PRO A 123 -17.44 1.02 -1.97
C PRO A 123 -18.21 -0.20 -2.50
N SER A 124 -18.51 -1.14 -1.62
CA SER A 124 -19.35 -2.28 -1.90
C SER A 124 -20.50 -2.37 -0.89
N THR A 125 -21.44 -3.30 -1.12
CA THR A 125 -22.57 -3.49 -0.22
C THR A 125 -22.09 -3.80 1.20
N GLY A 126 -22.31 -2.85 2.12
CA GLY A 126 -21.90 -2.98 3.52
C GLY A 126 -20.45 -2.59 3.82
N GLU A 127 -19.65 -2.22 2.81
CA GLU A 127 -18.27 -1.78 3.01
C GLU A 127 -18.05 -0.35 2.47
N PRO A 128 -17.44 0.54 3.27
CA PRO A 128 -17.13 1.88 2.83
C PRO A 128 -15.97 1.90 1.82
N GLN A 129 -15.85 2.99 1.09
CA GLN A 129 -14.72 3.23 0.21
C GLN A 129 -13.42 3.31 1.02
N GLY A 130 -12.37 2.67 0.53
CA GLY A 130 -11.07 2.64 1.19
C GLY A 130 -9.95 3.23 0.34
N PHE A 131 -8.98 3.85 1.00
CA PHE A 131 -7.78 4.39 0.39
C PHE A 131 -6.55 3.92 1.14
N ALA A 132 -5.60 3.35 0.42
CA ALA A 132 -4.28 3.08 0.96
C ALA A 132 -3.35 4.25 0.62
N LEU A 133 -2.80 4.87 1.65
CA LEU A 133 -1.94 6.03 1.56
C LEU A 133 -0.50 5.65 1.87
N ARG A 134 0.42 6.10 1.06
CA ARG A 134 1.84 6.06 1.35
C ARG A 134 2.28 7.41 1.90
N LEU A 135 2.81 7.40 3.10
CA LEU A 135 3.31 8.61 3.75
C LEU A 135 4.61 9.05 3.08
N MET A 136 4.66 10.32 2.71
CA MET A 136 5.85 10.95 2.14
C MET A 136 6.70 11.52 3.28
N VAL A 137 7.30 10.63 4.06
CA VAL A 137 8.14 10.98 5.19
C VAL A 137 9.57 10.57 4.92
N ASP A 138 10.51 11.43 5.28
CA ASP A 138 11.93 11.09 5.26
C ASP A 138 12.28 10.43 6.59
N PRO A 139 12.63 9.13 6.59
CA PRO A 139 12.98 8.43 7.83
C PRO A 139 14.19 9.04 8.53
N ARG A 140 15.10 9.69 7.79
CA ARG A 140 16.26 10.39 8.35
C ARG A 140 15.85 11.63 9.13
N ARG A 141 14.85 12.34 8.66
CA ARG A 141 14.34 13.55 9.30
C ARG A 141 13.61 13.25 10.61
N THR A 142 12.88 12.14 10.64
CA THR A 142 12.14 11.69 11.83
C THR A 142 13.10 11.30 12.95
N ALA A 143 14.17 10.56 12.63
CA ALA A 143 15.21 10.18 13.60
C ALA A 143 15.96 11.40 14.17
N ALA A 144 16.25 12.42 13.38
CA ALA A 144 16.92 13.63 13.81
C ALA A 144 16.08 14.45 14.81
N VAL A 145 14.76 14.51 14.60
CA VAL A 145 13.83 15.21 15.51
C VAL A 145 13.72 14.49 16.87
N GLU A 146 13.70 13.17 16.86
CA GLU A 146 13.69 12.40 18.12
C GLU A 146 14.99 12.55 18.90
N GLN A 147 16.14 12.55 18.23
CA GLN A 147 17.44 12.76 18.88
C GLN A 147 17.56 14.17 19.49
N THR A 148 17.04 15.19 18.83
CA THR A 148 17.06 16.57 19.36
C THR A 148 16.16 16.72 20.58
N ARG A 149 15.06 15.98 20.67
CA ARG A 149 14.20 15.97 21.85
C ARG A 149 14.79 15.20 23.03
N ALA A 150 15.57 14.17 22.78
CA ALA A 150 16.21 13.38 23.83
C ALA A 150 17.41 14.11 24.46
N THR A 151 17.96 15.12 23.81
CA THR A 151 19.12 15.87 24.29
C THR A 151 18.73 17.20 24.95
N ALA A 152 17.49 17.59 24.84
CA ALA A 152 16.93 18.78 25.49
C ALA A 152 16.18 18.40 26.77
#